data_f59f05863d62e308991e09ace137fa36
#
_entry.id   f59f05863d62e308991e09ace137fa36
#
_cell.length_a   1.000
_cell.length_b   1.000
_cell.length_c   1.000
_cell.angle_alpha   90.00
_cell.angle_beta   90.00
_cell.angle_gamma   90.00
#
_symmetry.space_group_name_H-M   'P 1'
#
loop_
_entity.id
_entity.type
_entity.pdbx_description
1 polymer ?
#
loop_
_entity_poly.entity_id
_entity_poly.type
_entity_poly.pdbx_seq_one_letter_code
_entity_poly.pdbx_strand_id
1 'polypeptide(L)'
;MRSPARPVLSALSAVALLALAGCAADTASSAPAPAATAPASPEATTIDAPASPAALPSGDSVKVGILHSLSGTMAISEVTVKNAELLAIDQINATGGILGKQIQPVIEDGASDWPTFAEKAQKLISVDHVATTFGGWTSASRKAMLPVFERNQALLWYPVQYEGLESSPYIFYTGATTNQQIIPALDYLKQQGKTKLYLVGSDYVFPRTANKEIKAYAAANGMTILGEDYSPLGSTEYSTEVNKLIAAKPDAVFNTLNGDSNVAFFKQLKSAGISSDQMPVVSVSVAEQEVKGIGAENIAGDLVAWNYYQTTPGQANADFVAAYQAKYGQDAVTDDPMEAAYNAVYLWKACVEKAGSFDVAAVKAAADAGGIAIDTPEGHVTIDGTNQHVFKTARIGKIGADGTITEVWSSGQPIEPDPYLKGYTWASGLS
;
A
#
# COMPACT_ATOMS: atom_id res chain seq x y z
N MET A 1 31.64 -51.39 29.21
CA MET A 1 31.00 -51.70 30.51
C MET A 1 29.58 -51.15 30.50
N ARG A 2 28.65 -52.08 30.39
CA ARG A 2 27.30 -52.14 30.97
C ARG A 2 26.38 -50.92 30.98
N SER A 3 25.40 -50.99 30.08
CA SER A 3 24.00 -50.55 30.32
C SER A 3 23.35 -51.30 31.49
N PRO A 4 22.27 -50.82 32.11
CA PRO A 4 20.91 -51.19 31.65
C PRO A 4 19.87 -50.04 31.79
N ALA A 5 18.88 -49.92 30.90
CA ALA A 5 17.59 -50.65 30.78
C ALA A 5 16.41 -50.03 31.59
N ARG A 6 15.37 -49.78 30.82
CA ARG A 6 13.98 -49.30 31.08
C ARG A 6 13.24 -50.01 32.22
N PRO A 7 12.03 -49.52 32.66
CA PRO A 7 10.83 -49.98 31.98
C PRO A 7 9.68 -48.96 31.78
N VAL A 8 8.82 -49.33 30.83
CA VAL A 8 7.49 -48.92 30.43
C VAL A 8 6.45 -49.25 31.52
N LEU A 9 5.44 -48.43 31.69
CA LEU A 9 4.12 -48.91 32.15
C LEU A 9 2.99 -48.10 31.50
N SER A 10 2.14 -48.85 30.79
CA SER A 10 0.83 -48.47 30.22
C SER A 10 -0.26 -48.60 31.27
N ALA A 11 -1.31 -47.82 31.18
CA ALA A 11 -2.64 -48.21 31.67
C ALA A 11 -3.75 -47.55 30.84
N LEU A 12 -4.55 -48.43 30.25
CA LEU A 12 -5.83 -48.24 29.60
C LEU A 12 -6.97 -48.11 30.64
N SER A 13 -8.12 -47.67 30.10
CA SER A 13 -9.52 -48.00 30.46
C SER A 13 -10.36 -46.75 30.72
N ALA A 14 -11.63 -46.62 30.36
CA ALA A 14 -12.58 -47.41 29.58
C ALA A 14 -13.82 -46.55 29.30
N VAL A 15 -14.55 -46.99 28.31
CA VAL A 15 -15.85 -46.60 27.76
C VAL A 15 -17.00 -46.72 28.79
N ALA A 16 -18.03 -45.85 28.68
CA ALA A 16 -19.40 -46.21 29.00
C ALA A 16 -20.41 -45.43 28.14
N LEU A 17 -21.05 -46.14 27.23
CA LEU A 17 -22.35 -45.80 26.59
C LEU A 17 -23.51 -46.03 27.57
N LEU A 18 -24.56 -45.23 27.50
CA LEU A 18 -25.92 -45.66 27.79
C LEU A 18 -26.95 -44.87 26.94
N ALA A 19 -27.60 -45.59 26.11
CA ALA A 19 -28.82 -45.22 25.40
C ALA A 19 -30.03 -45.74 26.22
N LEU A 20 -31.13 -45.04 26.19
CA LEU A 20 -32.48 -45.62 26.31
C LEU A 20 -33.56 -44.73 25.74
N ALA A 21 -34.37 -45.33 24.96
CA ALA A 21 -35.54 -44.83 24.22
C ALA A 21 -36.80 -44.80 25.12
N GLY A 22 -37.78 -44.01 24.72
CA GLY A 22 -39.13 -44.08 25.24
C GLY A 22 -40.13 -43.36 24.33
N CYS A 23 -40.92 -44.14 23.61
CA CYS A 23 -42.08 -43.71 22.84
C CYS A 23 -43.29 -43.46 23.75
N ALA A 24 -44.19 -42.52 23.38
CA ALA A 24 -45.63 -42.76 23.41
C ALA A 24 -46.40 -41.65 22.69
N ALA A 25 -47.49 -42.07 22.10
CA ALA A 25 -48.27 -41.51 21.03
C ALA A 25 -49.48 -40.66 21.49
N ASP A 26 -50.05 -39.98 20.49
CA ASP A 26 -51.46 -39.59 20.25
C ASP A 26 -52.10 -38.52 21.13
N THR A 27 -52.57 -37.45 20.48
CA THR A 27 -53.96 -37.30 20.07
C THR A 27 -54.17 -36.05 19.22
N ALA A 28 -54.92 -36.25 18.13
CA ALA A 28 -55.35 -35.23 17.20
C ALA A 28 -56.41 -34.28 17.81
N SER A 29 -56.28 -32.98 17.52
CA SER A 29 -57.45 -32.08 17.59
C SER A 29 -57.36 -31.07 16.46
N SER A 30 -58.33 -31.11 15.57
CA SER A 30 -58.57 -30.23 14.46
C SER A 30 -59.06 -28.86 14.93
N ALA A 31 -58.50 -27.77 14.41
CA ALA A 31 -59.11 -26.44 14.45
C ALA A 31 -58.80 -25.70 13.14
N PRO A 32 -59.67 -24.78 12.70
CA PRO A 32 -59.86 -24.42 11.29
C PRO A 32 -58.85 -23.40 10.77
N ALA A 33 -58.65 -23.41 9.43
CA ALA A 33 -57.78 -22.50 8.70
C ALA A 33 -58.25 -21.05 8.79
N PRO A 34 -57.34 -20.07 8.96
CA PRO A 34 -57.66 -18.68 8.75
C PRO A 34 -57.49 -18.26 7.29
N ALA A 35 -58.35 -17.36 6.87
CA ALA A 35 -58.53 -16.83 5.52
C ALA A 35 -57.26 -16.17 4.98
N ALA A 36 -57.07 -16.32 3.68
CA ALA A 36 -56.02 -15.66 2.90
C ALA A 36 -56.22 -14.13 2.92
N THR A 37 -55.23 -13.45 3.43
CA THR A 37 -55.07 -11.97 3.31
C THR A 37 -54.29 -11.71 2.02
N ALA A 38 -54.80 -10.79 1.19
CA ALA A 38 -54.19 -10.33 -0.03
C ALA A 38 -52.88 -9.62 0.25
N PRO A 39 -51.87 -9.64 -0.66
CA PRO A 39 -50.61 -8.93 -0.48
C PRO A 39 -50.83 -7.42 -0.56
N ALA A 40 -50.35 -6.71 0.44
CA ALA A 40 -50.25 -5.26 0.45
C ALA A 40 -49.25 -4.79 -0.62
N SER A 41 -49.62 -3.76 -1.37
CA SER A 41 -48.74 -3.06 -2.31
C SER A 41 -47.51 -2.51 -1.58
N PRO A 42 -46.31 -2.54 -2.22
CA PRO A 42 -45.13 -1.93 -1.62
C PRO A 42 -45.32 -0.43 -1.51
N GLU A 43 -45.17 0.10 -0.31
CA GLU A 43 -45.02 1.54 -0.07
C GLU A 43 -43.86 2.10 -0.85
N ALA A 44 -44.09 3.18 -1.59
CA ALA A 44 -43.04 3.92 -2.30
C ALA A 44 -42.06 4.47 -1.28
N THR A 45 -40.83 3.93 -1.30
CA THR A 45 -39.70 4.49 -0.56
C THR A 45 -39.44 5.88 -1.14
N THR A 46 -39.70 6.91 -0.38
CA THR A 46 -39.28 8.28 -0.69
C THR A 46 -37.78 8.30 -0.67
N ILE A 47 -37.15 8.56 -1.84
CA ILE A 47 -35.75 8.86 -1.94
C ILE A 47 -35.55 10.18 -1.20
N ASP A 48 -34.88 10.15 -0.06
CA ASP A 48 -34.46 11.33 0.66
C ASP A 48 -33.69 12.28 -0.28
N ALA A 49 -34.08 13.54 -0.26
CA ALA A 49 -33.38 14.60 -0.95
C ALA A 49 -31.90 14.62 -0.51
N PRO A 50 -30.96 15.00 -1.40
CA PRO A 50 -29.55 15.07 -1.02
C PRO A 50 -29.39 15.96 0.21
N ALA A 51 -28.74 15.42 1.24
CA ALA A 51 -28.44 16.15 2.46
C ALA A 51 -27.78 17.50 2.11
N SER A 52 -28.24 18.56 2.73
CA SER A 52 -27.58 19.87 2.63
C SER A 52 -26.11 19.72 2.95
N PRO A 53 -25.19 20.45 2.26
CA PRO A 53 -23.76 20.36 2.54
C PRO A 53 -23.52 20.55 4.04
N ALA A 54 -22.78 19.60 4.63
CA ALA A 54 -22.46 19.64 6.04
C ALA A 54 -21.77 20.97 6.38
N ALA A 55 -22.18 21.59 7.47
CA ALA A 55 -21.59 22.85 7.91
C ALA A 55 -20.07 22.67 8.14
N LEU A 56 -19.27 23.69 7.82
CA LEU A 56 -17.83 23.71 8.16
C LEU A 56 -17.65 23.34 9.64
N PRO A 57 -16.58 22.56 9.97
CA PRO A 57 -16.29 22.21 11.37
C PRO A 57 -16.34 23.46 12.26
N SER A 58 -17.02 23.38 13.39
CA SER A 58 -17.07 24.48 14.36
C SER A 58 -15.71 24.61 15.05
N GLY A 59 -15.14 25.83 15.09
CA GLY A 59 -13.84 26.11 15.70
C GLY A 59 -12.76 26.51 14.69
N ASP A 60 -11.56 26.81 15.19
CA ASP A 60 -10.44 27.31 14.40
C ASP A 60 -9.56 26.20 13.81
N SER A 61 -9.93 24.93 13.98
CA SER A 61 -9.17 23.78 13.48
C SER A 61 -10.08 22.70 12.87
N VAL A 62 -9.45 21.88 11.98
CA VAL A 62 -10.02 20.68 11.41
C VAL A 62 -9.09 19.50 11.73
N LYS A 63 -9.64 18.40 12.24
CA LYS A 63 -8.86 17.20 12.53
C LYS A 63 -8.67 16.36 11.27
N VAL A 64 -7.47 15.79 11.11
CA VAL A 64 -7.14 14.77 10.09
C VAL A 64 -6.50 13.56 10.75
N GLY A 65 -6.80 12.37 10.27
CA GLY A 65 -6.17 11.12 10.72
C GLY A 65 -4.85 10.90 10.02
N ILE A 66 -3.85 10.41 10.76
CA ILE A 66 -2.56 9.93 10.27
C ILE A 66 -2.41 8.50 10.77
N LEU A 67 -2.49 7.52 9.88
CA LEU A 67 -2.52 6.10 10.24
C LEU A 67 -1.43 5.32 9.53
N HIS A 68 -0.38 5.02 10.25
CA HIS A 68 0.80 4.28 9.77
C HIS A 68 1.27 3.26 10.79
N SER A 69 2.09 2.28 10.35
CA SER A 69 2.82 1.41 11.28
C SER A 69 3.98 2.19 11.90
N LEU A 70 3.83 2.57 13.17
CA LEU A 70 4.88 3.24 13.94
C LEU A 70 5.72 2.22 14.72
N SER A 71 5.29 0.97 14.74
CA SER A 71 5.94 -0.18 15.35
C SER A 71 5.82 -1.43 14.43
N GLY A 72 6.62 -2.47 14.70
CA GLY A 72 6.67 -3.70 13.89
C GLY A 72 7.50 -3.56 12.61
N THR A 73 7.44 -4.58 11.74
CA THR A 73 8.31 -4.75 10.57
C THR A 73 8.19 -3.62 9.52
N MET A 74 7.05 -2.94 9.44
CA MET A 74 6.84 -1.83 8.50
C MET A 74 7.26 -0.47 9.05
N ALA A 75 7.67 -0.37 10.32
CA ALA A 75 8.08 0.90 10.92
C ALA A 75 9.30 1.53 10.23
N ILE A 76 10.19 0.71 9.64
CA ILE A 76 11.35 1.17 8.86
C ILE A 76 10.93 2.11 7.72
N SER A 77 9.79 1.82 7.09
CA SER A 77 9.22 2.57 5.97
C SER A 77 8.22 3.64 6.43
N GLU A 78 7.27 3.28 7.29
CA GLU A 78 6.08 4.10 7.54
C GLU A 78 6.27 5.26 8.52
N VAL A 79 7.27 5.20 9.41
CA VAL A 79 7.54 6.31 10.35
C VAL A 79 7.94 7.59 9.60
N THR A 80 8.72 7.46 8.53
CA THR A 80 9.18 8.60 7.72
C THR A 80 8.08 9.13 6.81
N VAL A 81 7.19 8.29 6.33
CA VAL A 81 5.98 8.68 5.57
C VAL A 81 5.06 9.57 6.43
N LYS A 82 4.74 9.15 7.66
CA LYS A 82 4.03 9.98 8.63
C LYS A 82 4.72 11.33 8.85
N ASN A 83 6.06 11.34 8.93
CA ASN A 83 6.82 12.57 9.12
C ASN A 83 6.67 13.55 7.94
N ALA A 84 6.58 13.03 6.70
CA ALA A 84 6.36 13.85 5.51
C ALA A 84 4.95 14.48 5.49
N GLU A 85 3.92 13.74 5.92
CA GLU A 85 2.56 14.27 6.10
C GLU A 85 2.53 15.39 7.16
N LEU A 86 3.22 15.18 8.28
CA LEU A 86 3.32 16.20 9.33
C LEU A 86 4.12 17.44 8.89
N LEU A 87 5.10 17.29 8.00
CA LEU A 87 5.79 18.42 7.40
C LEU A 87 4.83 19.24 6.50
N ALA A 88 4.05 18.57 5.64
CA ALA A 88 3.06 19.24 4.81
C ALA A 88 2.02 20.00 5.66
N ILE A 89 1.50 19.35 6.69
CA ILE A 89 0.54 19.97 7.63
C ILE A 89 1.13 21.22 8.29
N ASP A 90 2.36 21.16 8.77
CA ASP A 90 3.03 22.32 9.41
C ASP A 90 3.21 23.47 8.41
N GLN A 91 3.62 23.19 7.19
CA GLN A 91 3.78 24.21 6.14
C GLN A 91 2.45 24.87 5.77
N ILE A 92 1.38 24.09 5.63
CA ILE A 92 0.04 24.61 5.36
C ILE A 92 -0.44 25.46 6.53
N ASN A 93 -0.24 25.01 7.77
CA ASN A 93 -0.62 25.73 8.97
C ASN A 93 0.14 27.06 9.12
N ALA A 94 1.42 27.06 8.78
CA ALA A 94 2.24 28.27 8.80
C ALA A 94 1.74 29.37 7.83
N THR A 95 0.99 28.98 6.79
CA THR A 95 0.38 29.90 5.82
C THR A 95 -1.10 30.22 6.08
N GLY A 96 -1.63 29.84 7.26
CA GLY A 96 -3.00 30.16 7.69
C GLY A 96 -3.97 28.97 7.59
N GLY A 97 -3.49 27.77 7.27
CA GLY A 97 -4.32 26.56 7.19
C GLY A 97 -5.12 26.46 5.91
N ILE A 98 -6.24 25.73 5.95
CA ILE A 98 -7.16 25.55 4.82
C ILE A 98 -8.49 26.22 5.14
N LEU A 99 -9.01 27.07 4.26
CA LEU A 99 -10.23 27.86 4.47
C LEU A 99 -10.21 28.61 5.84
N GLY A 100 -9.04 29.08 6.27
CA GLY A 100 -8.85 29.79 7.54
C GLY A 100 -8.83 28.89 8.79
N LYS A 101 -8.77 27.56 8.62
CA LYS A 101 -8.71 26.60 9.74
C LYS A 101 -7.36 25.91 9.79
N GLN A 102 -6.81 25.79 11.00
CA GLN A 102 -5.58 25.01 11.23
C GLN A 102 -5.87 23.52 11.13
N ILE A 103 -4.98 22.75 10.52
CA ILE A 103 -5.06 21.29 10.45
C ILE A 103 -4.50 20.72 11.77
N GLN A 104 -5.27 19.87 12.43
CA GLN A 104 -4.87 19.18 13.65
C GLN A 104 -4.72 17.67 13.36
N PRO A 105 -3.49 17.13 13.32
CA PRO A 105 -3.30 15.69 13.09
C PRO A 105 -3.67 14.88 14.33
N VAL A 106 -4.35 13.76 14.11
CA VAL A 106 -4.62 12.69 15.08
C VAL A 106 -3.86 11.45 14.60
N ILE A 107 -2.83 11.05 15.34
CA ILE A 107 -1.89 10.00 14.93
C ILE A 107 -2.28 8.70 15.59
N GLU A 108 -2.38 7.62 14.79
CA GLU A 108 -2.63 6.26 15.25
C GLU A 108 -1.56 5.29 14.71
N ASP A 109 -1.19 4.33 15.55
CA ASP A 109 -0.24 3.26 15.20
C ASP A 109 -1.01 2.04 14.70
N GLY A 110 -0.79 1.64 13.45
CA GLY A 110 -1.30 0.42 12.83
C GLY A 110 -0.51 -0.84 13.23
N ALA A 111 0.65 -0.67 13.90
CA ALA A 111 1.48 -1.71 14.51
C ALA A 111 1.89 -2.85 13.55
N SER A 112 1.96 -2.60 12.23
CA SER A 112 2.19 -3.61 11.19
C SER A 112 1.18 -4.76 11.19
N ASP A 113 -0.01 -4.52 11.79
CA ASP A 113 -1.08 -5.51 11.94
C ASP A 113 -2.35 -5.04 11.21
N TRP A 114 -2.77 -5.79 10.23
CA TRP A 114 -3.85 -5.38 9.33
C TRP A 114 -5.22 -5.19 10.00
N PRO A 115 -5.67 -6.06 10.94
CA PRO A 115 -6.87 -5.82 11.75
C PRO A 115 -6.78 -4.53 12.56
N THR A 116 -5.62 -4.22 13.14
CA THR A 116 -5.39 -2.98 13.90
C THR A 116 -5.56 -1.74 13.03
N PHE A 117 -5.12 -1.76 11.75
CA PHE A 117 -5.40 -0.67 10.82
C PHE A 117 -6.90 -0.41 10.66
N ALA A 118 -7.73 -1.46 10.50
CA ALA A 118 -9.18 -1.31 10.36
C ALA A 118 -9.83 -0.75 11.66
N GLU A 119 -9.37 -1.21 12.83
CA GLU A 119 -9.82 -0.69 14.14
C GLU A 119 -9.48 0.79 14.30
N LYS A 120 -8.22 1.17 14.01
CA LYS A 120 -7.75 2.56 14.11
C LYS A 120 -8.44 3.47 13.10
N ALA A 121 -8.68 3.02 11.89
CA ALA A 121 -9.48 3.74 10.90
C ALA A 121 -10.91 4.01 11.41
N GLN A 122 -11.57 2.98 11.98
CA GLN A 122 -12.89 3.15 12.57
C GLN A 122 -12.88 4.16 13.72
N LYS A 123 -11.86 4.13 14.59
CA LYS A 123 -11.69 5.08 15.69
C LYS A 123 -11.52 6.51 15.17
N LEU A 124 -10.63 6.74 14.21
CA LEU A 124 -10.38 8.06 13.62
C LEU A 124 -11.69 8.68 13.07
N ILE A 125 -12.51 7.85 12.39
CA ILE A 125 -13.76 8.31 11.79
C ILE A 125 -14.84 8.55 12.84
N SER A 126 -15.12 7.56 13.70
CA SER A 126 -16.32 7.55 14.55
C SER A 126 -16.13 8.19 15.93
N VAL A 127 -14.88 8.26 16.43
CA VAL A 127 -14.56 8.81 17.77
C VAL A 127 -13.85 10.16 17.66
N ASP A 128 -12.83 10.22 16.81
CA ASP A 128 -12.02 11.43 16.65
C ASP A 128 -12.67 12.43 15.68
N HIS A 129 -13.58 11.95 14.81
CA HIS A 129 -14.32 12.74 13.81
C HIS A 129 -13.37 13.51 12.88
N VAL A 130 -12.40 12.82 12.30
CA VAL A 130 -11.47 13.41 11.35
C VAL A 130 -12.16 13.69 10.00
N ALA A 131 -11.81 14.79 9.35
CA ALA A 131 -12.35 15.16 8.04
C ALA A 131 -11.82 14.25 6.91
N THR A 132 -10.61 13.71 7.07
CA THR A 132 -9.98 12.77 6.16
C THR A 132 -8.89 11.99 6.88
N THR A 133 -8.40 10.91 6.29
CA THR A 133 -7.28 10.11 6.82
C THR A 133 -6.21 9.95 5.75
N PHE A 134 -4.95 10.08 6.14
CA PHE A 134 -3.77 9.78 5.34
C PHE A 134 -3.10 8.53 5.91
N GLY A 135 -2.61 7.64 5.05
CA GLY A 135 -1.80 6.53 5.55
C GLY A 135 -2.06 5.16 4.90
N GLY A 136 -1.51 4.15 5.58
CA GLY A 136 -1.38 2.79 5.11
C GLY A 136 -0.16 2.58 4.23
N TRP A 137 0.35 1.36 4.22
CA TRP A 137 1.42 0.93 3.33
C TRP A 137 1.06 -0.38 2.63
N THR A 138 0.87 -1.44 3.39
CA THR A 138 0.60 -2.75 2.77
C THR A 138 -0.78 -2.77 2.11
N SER A 139 -0.88 -3.41 0.94
CA SER A 139 -2.19 -3.63 0.32
C SER A 139 -3.14 -4.42 1.21
N ALA A 140 -2.60 -5.24 2.12
CA ALA A 140 -3.41 -5.95 3.10
C ALA A 140 -4.03 -5.01 4.15
N SER A 141 -3.28 -4.02 4.67
CA SER A 141 -3.84 -2.98 5.55
C SER A 141 -4.87 -2.12 4.82
N ARG A 142 -4.58 -1.70 3.57
CA ARG A 142 -5.56 -0.96 2.77
C ARG A 142 -6.85 -1.76 2.58
N LYS A 143 -6.77 -3.04 2.20
CA LYS A 143 -7.94 -3.90 2.02
C LYS A 143 -8.71 -4.15 3.32
N ALA A 144 -8.05 -4.15 4.47
CA ALA A 144 -8.70 -4.20 5.77
C ALA A 144 -9.44 -2.88 6.10
N MET A 145 -8.87 -1.74 5.72
CA MET A 145 -9.47 -0.42 5.92
C MET A 145 -10.59 -0.09 4.92
N LEU A 146 -10.49 -0.57 3.66
CA LEU A 146 -11.42 -0.23 2.57
C LEU A 146 -12.89 -0.33 2.98
N PRO A 147 -13.40 -1.45 3.55
CA PRO A 147 -14.80 -1.53 3.95
C PRO A 147 -15.17 -0.58 5.10
N VAL A 148 -14.18 -0.12 5.88
CA VAL A 148 -14.41 0.88 6.95
C VAL A 148 -14.67 2.24 6.31
N PHE A 149 -13.82 2.67 5.37
CA PHE A 149 -13.98 3.96 4.68
C PHE A 149 -15.24 4.00 3.83
N GLU A 150 -15.55 2.95 3.09
CA GLU A 150 -16.76 2.87 2.26
C GLU A 150 -18.05 2.93 3.08
N ARG A 151 -18.17 2.15 4.15
CA ARG A 151 -19.38 2.14 5.02
C ARG A 151 -19.60 3.47 5.71
N ASN A 152 -18.53 4.16 6.09
CA ASN A 152 -18.63 5.45 6.79
C ASN A 152 -18.61 6.64 5.82
N GLN A 153 -18.48 6.39 4.49
CA GLN A 153 -18.34 7.44 3.48
C GLN A 153 -17.24 8.44 3.85
N ALA A 154 -16.09 7.92 4.32
CA ALA A 154 -14.94 8.71 4.74
C ALA A 154 -13.80 8.57 3.74
N LEU A 155 -12.86 9.53 3.70
CA LEU A 155 -11.76 9.53 2.73
C LEU A 155 -10.47 9.00 3.33
N LEU A 156 -9.82 8.11 2.58
CA LEU A 156 -8.44 7.67 2.77
C LEU A 156 -7.56 8.17 1.63
N TRP A 157 -6.41 8.77 1.94
CA TRP A 157 -5.34 9.09 1.00
C TRP A 157 -4.22 8.08 1.21
N TYR A 158 -4.08 7.16 0.25
CA TYR A 158 -3.15 6.04 0.30
C TYR A 158 -1.90 6.34 -0.54
N PRO A 159 -0.71 6.55 0.08
CA PRO A 159 0.44 7.14 -0.60
C PRO A 159 1.41 6.14 -1.24
N VAL A 160 1.11 4.84 -1.22
CA VAL A 160 2.07 3.79 -1.58
C VAL A 160 1.66 3.12 -2.88
N GLN A 161 2.66 2.67 -3.65
CA GLN A 161 2.44 1.82 -4.83
C GLN A 161 1.62 0.58 -4.47
N TYR A 162 0.86 0.07 -5.42
CA TYR A 162 0.07 -1.14 -5.20
C TYR A 162 -0.19 -1.92 -6.49
N GLU A 163 -0.69 -3.13 -6.35
CA GLU A 163 -0.92 -4.11 -7.41
C GLU A 163 -2.05 -3.75 -8.39
N GLY A 164 -2.72 -2.61 -8.23
CA GLY A 164 -3.92 -2.33 -9.01
C GLY A 164 -5.09 -3.25 -8.68
N LEU A 165 -5.94 -3.54 -9.69
CA LEU A 165 -7.13 -4.40 -9.61
C LEU A 165 -8.12 -4.00 -8.51
N GLU A 166 -8.09 -2.74 -8.12
CA GLU A 166 -8.94 -2.12 -7.12
C GLU A 166 -9.11 -0.63 -7.42
N SER A 167 -10.30 -0.11 -7.18
CA SER A 167 -10.58 1.32 -7.05
C SER A 167 -11.74 1.48 -6.08
N SER A 168 -11.74 2.54 -5.30
CA SER A 168 -12.83 2.90 -4.41
C SER A 168 -13.11 4.39 -4.52
N PRO A 169 -14.38 4.82 -4.54
CA PRO A 169 -14.72 6.23 -4.57
C PRO A 169 -14.33 6.97 -3.26
N TYR A 170 -13.83 6.25 -2.26
CA TYR A 170 -13.43 6.78 -0.96
C TYR A 170 -11.94 6.62 -0.67
N ILE A 171 -11.17 6.09 -1.61
CA ILE A 171 -9.70 5.98 -1.49
C ILE A 171 -9.05 6.74 -2.64
N PHE A 172 -8.23 7.73 -2.31
CA PHE A 172 -7.34 8.39 -3.25
C PHE A 172 -5.98 7.68 -3.22
N TYR A 173 -5.57 7.19 -4.38
CA TYR A 173 -4.32 6.44 -4.55
C TYR A 173 -3.25 7.39 -5.08
N THR A 174 -2.41 7.92 -4.19
CA THR A 174 -1.34 8.85 -4.57
C THR A 174 -0.01 8.17 -4.86
N GLY A 175 0.12 6.87 -4.56
CA GLY A 175 1.19 6.00 -5.04
C GLY A 175 0.90 5.42 -6.43
N ALA A 176 1.91 4.74 -7.01
CA ALA A 176 1.83 4.18 -8.36
C ALA A 176 0.89 2.97 -8.46
N THR A 177 0.24 2.83 -9.61
CA THR A 177 -0.32 1.55 -10.07
C THR A 177 0.73 0.75 -10.83
N THR A 178 0.43 -0.50 -11.16
CA THR A 178 1.34 -1.44 -11.84
C THR A 178 1.88 -0.87 -13.16
N ASN A 179 1.04 -0.16 -13.93
CA ASN A 179 1.47 0.43 -15.20
C ASN A 179 2.38 1.66 -15.04
N GLN A 180 2.51 2.19 -13.83
CA GLN A 180 3.36 3.33 -13.52
C GLN A 180 4.65 2.94 -12.78
N GLN A 181 4.85 1.64 -12.45
CA GLN A 181 6.03 1.15 -11.75
C GLN A 181 6.53 -0.19 -12.27
N ILE A 182 5.76 -1.28 -12.12
CA ILE A 182 6.19 -2.64 -12.42
C ILE A 182 6.39 -2.83 -13.93
N ILE A 183 5.44 -2.39 -14.76
CA ILE A 183 5.55 -2.52 -16.23
C ILE A 183 6.75 -1.75 -16.77
N PRO A 184 6.98 -0.46 -16.42
CA PRO A 184 8.19 0.25 -16.80
C PRO A 184 9.49 -0.44 -16.36
N ALA A 185 9.51 -1.05 -15.16
CA ALA A 185 10.68 -1.81 -14.70
C ALA A 185 10.94 -3.06 -15.55
N LEU A 186 9.89 -3.78 -15.95
CA LEU A 186 10.00 -4.95 -16.83
C LEU A 186 10.44 -4.54 -18.25
N ASP A 187 9.88 -3.45 -18.78
CA ASP A 187 10.30 -2.90 -20.08
C ASP A 187 11.78 -2.50 -20.07
N TYR A 188 12.22 -1.85 -18.99
CA TYR A 188 13.63 -1.50 -18.81
C TYR A 188 14.52 -2.73 -18.75
N LEU A 189 14.19 -3.74 -17.95
CA LEU A 189 14.95 -4.99 -17.88
C LEU A 189 15.05 -5.67 -19.24
N LYS A 190 13.94 -5.75 -19.99
CA LYS A 190 13.89 -6.31 -21.33
C LYS A 190 14.81 -5.53 -22.30
N GLN A 191 14.79 -4.20 -22.25
CA GLN A 191 15.69 -3.35 -23.05
C GLN A 191 17.16 -3.59 -22.72
N GLN A 192 17.47 -3.91 -21.45
CA GLN A 192 18.83 -4.29 -21.01
C GLN A 192 19.18 -5.75 -21.32
N GLY A 193 18.33 -6.49 -22.03
CA GLY A 193 18.56 -7.89 -22.36
C GLY A 193 18.39 -8.85 -21.17
N LYS A 194 17.82 -8.41 -20.06
CA LYS A 194 17.56 -9.20 -18.85
C LYS A 194 16.18 -9.85 -18.96
N THR A 195 16.13 -11.04 -19.57
CA THR A 195 14.87 -11.71 -19.94
C THR A 195 14.54 -12.94 -19.10
N LYS A 196 15.46 -13.43 -18.29
CA LYS A 196 15.25 -14.55 -17.37
C LYS A 196 15.18 -14.01 -15.95
N LEU A 197 13.99 -14.00 -15.38
CA LEU A 197 13.74 -13.42 -14.06
C LEU A 197 13.50 -14.49 -13.00
N TYR A 198 13.85 -14.18 -11.77
CA TYR A 198 13.42 -14.89 -10.58
C TYR A 198 12.65 -13.92 -9.69
N LEU A 199 11.51 -14.34 -9.14
CA LEU A 199 10.64 -13.49 -8.33
C LEU A 199 10.81 -13.83 -6.85
N VAL A 200 11.02 -12.81 -6.01
CA VAL A 200 11.08 -12.97 -4.56
C VAL A 200 10.14 -11.95 -3.93
N GLY A 201 9.22 -12.39 -3.09
CA GLY A 201 8.21 -11.51 -2.51
C GLY A 201 7.82 -11.85 -1.09
N SER A 202 7.23 -10.90 -0.39
CA SER A 202 6.54 -11.13 0.87
C SER A 202 5.23 -11.88 0.64
N ASP A 203 4.84 -12.74 1.59
CA ASP A 203 3.65 -13.59 1.44
C ASP A 203 2.36 -12.86 1.86
N TYR A 204 1.91 -11.94 1.01
CA TYR A 204 0.60 -11.29 1.14
C TYR A 204 0.09 -10.80 -0.23
N VAL A 205 -1.05 -10.10 -0.27
CA VAL A 205 -1.79 -9.80 -1.51
C VAL A 205 -0.97 -9.02 -2.53
N PHE A 206 -0.20 -7.98 -2.14
CA PHE A 206 0.56 -7.17 -3.11
C PHE A 206 1.59 -8.01 -3.88
N PRO A 207 2.58 -8.71 -3.25
CA PRO A 207 3.57 -9.47 -3.99
C PRO A 207 2.96 -10.59 -4.83
N ARG A 208 1.94 -11.29 -4.29
CA ARG A 208 1.28 -12.39 -5.01
C ARG A 208 0.54 -11.92 -6.25
N THR A 209 -0.13 -10.77 -6.19
CA THR A 209 -0.84 -10.20 -7.34
C THR A 209 0.15 -9.58 -8.32
N ALA A 210 1.10 -8.78 -7.85
CA ALA A 210 2.15 -8.19 -8.68
C ALA A 210 2.95 -9.27 -9.44
N ASN A 211 3.34 -10.35 -8.77
CA ASN A 211 4.07 -11.44 -9.42
C ASN A 211 3.19 -12.21 -10.43
N LYS A 212 1.86 -12.28 -10.22
CA LYS A 212 0.93 -12.82 -11.23
C LYS A 212 0.90 -11.94 -12.48
N GLU A 213 0.90 -10.63 -12.32
CA GLU A 213 0.97 -9.66 -13.43
C GLU A 213 2.33 -9.73 -14.14
N ILE A 214 3.43 -9.81 -13.40
CA ILE A 214 4.80 -9.99 -13.95
C ILE A 214 4.86 -11.27 -14.80
N LYS A 215 4.28 -12.38 -14.33
CA LYS A 215 4.25 -13.65 -15.10
C LYS A 215 3.44 -13.51 -16.39
N ALA A 216 2.30 -12.83 -16.34
CA ALA A 216 1.48 -12.58 -17.53
C ALA A 216 2.20 -11.68 -18.54
N TYR A 217 2.82 -10.59 -18.06
CA TYR A 217 3.67 -9.73 -18.88
C TYR A 217 4.83 -10.52 -19.51
N ALA A 218 5.56 -11.30 -18.70
CA ALA A 218 6.71 -12.08 -19.17
C ALA A 218 6.33 -13.05 -20.29
N ALA A 219 5.22 -13.80 -20.13
CA ALA A 219 4.71 -14.72 -21.14
C ALA A 219 4.39 -14.01 -22.47
N ALA A 220 3.79 -12.83 -22.42
CA ALA A 220 3.43 -12.05 -23.59
C ALA A 220 4.63 -11.37 -24.27
N ASN A 221 5.70 -11.12 -23.52
CA ASN A 221 6.85 -10.32 -23.97
C ASN A 221 8.13 -11.12 -24.21
N GLY A 222 8.05 -12.47 -24.23
CA GLY A 222 9.20 -13.32 -24.52
C GLY A 222 10.24 -13.36 -23.39
N MET A 223 9.82 -13.09 -22.15
CA MET A 223 10.62 -13.26 -20.96
C MET A 223 10.28 -14.59 -20.27
N THR A 224 11.17 -15.08 -19.42
CA THR A 224 11.01 -16.35 -18.71
C THR A 224 11.12 -16.16 -17.21
N ILE A 225 10.17 -16.66 -16.45
CA ILE A 225 10.26 -16.72 -15.00
C ILE A 225 10.84 -18.07 -14.60
N LEU A 226 12.07 -18.05 -14.04
CA LEU A 226 12.81 -19.26 -13.66
C LEU A 226 12.35 -19.84 -12.32
N GLY A 227 11.76 -19.02 -11.46
CA GLY A 227 11.23 -19.42 -10.17
C GLY A 227 10.56 -18.26 -9.45
N GLU A 228 9.86 -18.61 -8.37
CA GLU A 228 9.09 -17.69 -7.57
C GLU A 228 9.07 -18.18 -6.14
N ASP A 229 9.46 -17.36 -5.19
CA ASP A 229 9.42 -17.66 -3.76
C ASP A 229 8.74 -16.55 -2.97
N TYR A 230 8.08 -16.95 -1.88
CA TYR A 230 7.44 -16.04 -0.95
C TYR A 230 7.87 -16.37 0.48
N SER A 231 8.15 -15.32 1.25
CA SER A 231 8.49 -15.41 2.66
C SER A 231 7.49 -14.58 3.49
N PRO A 232 7.14 -15.00 4.70
CA PRO A 232 6.30 -14.17 5.57
C PRO A 232 6.85 -12.76 5.72
N LEU A 233 5.96 -11.75 5.80
CA LEU A 233 6.37 -10.38 6.07
C LEU A 233 7.13 -10.32 7.41
N GLY A 234 8.29 -9.66 7.44
CA GLY A 234 9.17 -9.62 8.60
C GLY A 234 10.12 -10.84 8.72
N SER A 235 10.21 -11.71 7.69
CA SER A 235 11.20 -12.80 7.66
C SER A 235 12.62 -12.27 7.73
N THR A 236 13.46 -12.97 8.51
CA THR A 236 14.89 -12.66 8.67
C THR A 236 15.81 -13.74 8.10
N GLU A 237 15.26 -14.82 7.54
CA GLU A 237 16.00 -15.96 6.99
C GLU A 237 15.68 -16.13 5.50
N TYR A 238 16.72 -16.00 4.66
CA TYR A 238 16.65 -16.06 3.19
C TYR A 238 17.67 -17.02 2.57
N SER A 239 18.37 -17.81 3.36
CA SER A 239 19.40 -18.72 2.87
C SER A 239 18.87 -19.74 1.85
N THR A 240 17.64 -20.18 1.99
CA THR A 240 16.98 -21.10 1.05
C THR A 240 16.73 -20.42 -0.29
N GLU A 241 16.13 -19.23 -0.28
CA GLU A 241 15.83 -18.42 -1.47
C GLU A 241 17.14 -18.04 -2.19
N VAL A 242 18.14 -17.58 -1.46
CA VAL A 242 19.48 -17.26 -2.01
C VAL A 242 20.11 -18.47 -2.69
N ASN A 243 20.05 -19.67 -2.09
CA ASN A 243 20.57 -20.89 -2.73
C ASN A 243 19.82 -21.24 -4.02
N LYS A 244 18.50 -21.04 -4.06
CA LYS A 244 17.71 -21.23 -5.30
C LYS A 244 18.11 -20.23 -6.38
N LEU A 245 18.32 -18.95 -6.02
CA LEU A 245 18.80 -17.93 -6.95
C LEU A 245 20.17 -18.30 -7.56
N ILE A 246 21.12 -18.78 -6.74
CA ILE A 246 22.42 -19.26 -7.18
C ILE A 246 22.29 -20.43 -8.18
N ALA A 247 21.39 -21.36 -7.89
CA ALA A 247 21.14 -22.52 -8.75
C ALA A 247 20.44 -22.14 -10.06
N ALA A 248 19.46 -21.24 -10.03
CA ALA A 248 18.66 -20.83 -11.18
C ALA A 248 19.41 -19.91 -12.14
N LYS A 249 20.33 -19.08 -11.64
CA LYS A 249 21.13 -18.11 -12.42
C LYS A 249 20.26 -17.21 -13.30
N PRO A 250 19.31 -16.45 -12.73
CA PRO A 250 18.51 -15.51 -13.51
C PRO A 250 19.38 -14.36 -14.05
N ASP A 251 18.89 -13.68 -15.09
CA ASP A 251 19.51 -12.45 -15.60
C ASP A 251 19.27 -11.29 -14.62
N ALA A 252 18.15 -11.33 -13.87
CA ALA A 252 17.84 -10.40 -12.79
C ALA A 252 16.84 -11.03 -11.79
N VAL A 253 16.84 -10.53 -10.55
CA VAL A 253 15.83 -10.82 -9.54
C VAL A 253 14.83 -9.66 -9.52
N PHE A 254 13.54 -9.98 -9.56
CA PHE A 254 12.49 -8.99 -9.32
C PHE A 254 12.00 -9.13 -7.88
N ASN A 255 12.22 -8.09 -7.08
CA ASN A 255 12.02 -8.09 -5.64
C ASN A 255 10.74 -7.33 -5.27
N THR A 256 9.79 -8.04 -4.66
CA THR A 256 8.55 -7.51 -4.09
C THR A 256 8.47 -7.75 -2.57
N LEU A 257 9.62 -7.91 -1.90
CA LEU A 257 9.70 -7.93 -0.42
C LEU A 257 9.40 -6.54 0.15
N ASN A 258 8.87 -6.49 1.36
CA ASN A 258 8.52 -5.27 2.06
C ASN A 258 9.11 -5.22 3.48
N GLY A 259 9.27 -3.99 3.99
CA GLY A 259 9.73 -3.74 5.34
C GLY A 259 11.17 -4.21 5.60
N ASP A 260 11.47 -4.56 6.83
CA ASP A 260 12.78 -5.01 7.29
C ASP A 260 13.22 -6.37 6.73
N SER A 261 12.31 -7.13 6.10
CA SER A 261 12.64 -8.31 5.30
C SER A 261 13.70 -8.04 4.23
N ASN A 262 13.68 -6.84 3.62
CA ASN A 262 14.67 -6.42 2.65
C ASN A 262 16.09 -6.35 3.26
N VAL A 263 16.20 -5.89 4.51
CA VAL A 263 17.49 -5.82 5.23
C VAL A 263 18.14 -7.20 5.34
N ALA A 264 17.35 -8.20 5.74
CA ALA A 264 17.83 -9.57 5.87
C ALA A 264 18.17 -10.21 4.51
N PHE A 265 17.33 -10.00 3.50
CA PHE A 265 17.51 -10.55 2.15
C PHE A 265 18.81 -10.04 1.51
N PHE A 266 19.02 -8.73 1.44
CA PHE A 266 20.20 -8.15 0.78
C PHE A 266 21.50 -8.48 1.52
N LYS A 267 21.50 -8.49 2.86
CA LYS A 267 22.68 -8.92 3.64
C LYS A 267 23.06 -10.37 3.39
N GLN A 268 22.07 -11.28 3.27
CA GLN A 268 22.34 -12.69 2.99
C GLN A 268 22.75 -12.91 1.52
N LEU A 269 22.15 -12.18 0.58
CA LEU A 269 22.55 -12.18 -0.82
C LEU A 269 24.03 -11.76 -0.97
N LYS A 270 24.41 -10.66 -0.33
CA LYS A 270 25.79 -10.17 -0.29
C LYS A 270 26.75 -11.16 0.36
N SER A 271 26.35 -11.75 1.49
CA SER A 271 27.15 -12.75 2.22
C SER A 271 27.39 -14.03 1.41
N ALA A 272 26.47 -14.37 0.49
CA ALA A 272 26.62 -15.46 -0.45
C ALA A 272 27.54 -15.14 -1.65
N GLY A 273 28.11 -13.93 -1.68
CA GLY A 273 29.04 -13.48 -2.73
C GLY A 273 28.36 -13.04 -4.02
N ILE A 274 27.05 -12.79 -4.01
CA ILE A 274 26.32 -12.31 -5.18
C ILE A 274 26.43 -10.79 -5.25
N SER A 275 26.77 -10.30 -6.43
CA SER A 275 26.85 -8.86 -6.72
C SER A 275 25.82 -8.46 -7.79
N SER A 276 25.44 -7.18 -7.79
CA SER A 276 24.57 -6.59 -8.80
C SER A 276 25.10 -6.71 -10.24
N ASP A 277 26.43 -6.82 -10.44
CA ASP A 277 27.03 -7.05 -11.77
C ASP A 277 26.71 -8.46 -12.29
N GLN A 278 26.61 -9.44 -11.40
CA GLN A 278 26.32 -10.83 -11.76
C GLN A 278 24.82 -11.08 -11.88
N MET A 279 24.05 -10.58 -10.91
CA MET A 279 22.61 -10.81 -10.80
C MET A 279 21.96 -9.58 -10.14
N PRO A 280 21.66 -8.53 -10.93
CA PRO A 280 21.03 -7.34 -10.40
C PRO A 280 19.66 -7.66 -9.84
N VAL A 281 19.33 -7.01 -8.73
CA VAL A 281 17.98 -7.00 -8.15
C VAL A 281 17.27 -5.72 -8.58
N VAL A 282 16.01 -5.83 -9.02
CA VAL A 282 15.10 -4.70 -9.21
C VAL A 282 14.04 -4.74 -8.14
N SER A 283 13.98 -3.72 -7.31
CA SER A 283 13.05 -3.62 -6.19
C SER A 283 11.95 -2.59 -6.44
N VAL A 284 10.75 -2.89 -5.99
CA VAL A 284 9.57 -1.99 -6.07
C VAL A 284 9.05 -1.57 -4.68
N SER A 285 9.79 -1.91 -3.63
CA SER A 285 9.49 -1.51 -2.24
C SER A 285 10.79 -1.26 -1.44
N VAL A 286 11.86 -0.84 -2.13
CA VAL A 286 13.10 -0.35 -1.54
C VAL A 286 13.36 1.03 -2.11
N ALA A 287 13.43 2.01 -1.25
CA ALA A 287 13.73 3.39 -1.57
C ALA A 287 14.87 3.90 -0.67
N GLU A 288 15.15 5.19 -0.62
CA GLU A 288 16.29 5.77 0.12
C GLU A 288 16.30 5.36 1.59
N GLN A 289 15.12 5.29 2.22
CA GLN A 289 15.01 4.92 3.63
C GLN A 289 15.39 3.45 3.87
N GLU A 290 14.94 2.54 3.02
CA GLU A 290 15.32 1.14 3.09
C GLU A 290 16.79 0.93 2.75
N VAL A 291 17.34 1.65 1.75
CA VAL A 291 18.79 1.63 1.42
C VAL A 291 19.62 2.01 2.63
N LYS A 292 19.19 3.04 3.39
CA LYS A 292 19.85 3.44 4.63
C LYS A 292 19.83 2.33 5.69
N GLY A 293 18.71 1.60 5.82
CA GLY A 293 18.56 0.47 6.75
C GLY A 293 19.31 -0.79 6.34
N ILE A 294 19.38 -1.07 5.04
CA ILE A 294 20.10 -2.21 4.45
C ILE A 294 21.62 -2.00 4.58
N GLY A 295 22.08 -0.76 4.37
CA GLY A 295 23.47 -0.38 4.20
C GLY A 295 23.90 -0.44 2.72
N ALA A 296 24.42 0.66 2.20
CA ALA A 296 24.79 0.79 0.79
C ALA A 296 25.71 -0.32 0.31
N GLU A 297 26.62 -0.81 1.15
CA GLU A 297 27.57 -1.90 0.85
C GLU A 297 26.88 -3.22 0.50
N ASN A 298 25.62 -3.41 0.94
CA ASN A 298 24.87 -4.64 0.68
C ASN A 298 24.01 -4.58 -0.60
N ILE A 299 23.73 -3.37 -1.14
CA ILE A 299 22.75 -3.17 -2.21
C ILE A 299 23.27 -2.29 -3.37
N ALA A 300 24.47 -1.72 -3.26
CA ALA A 300 25.01 -0.86 -4.31
C ALA A 300 25.07 -1.56 -5.67
N GLY A 301 24.64 -0.85 -6.71
CA GLY A 301 24.55 -1.33 -8.08
C GLY A 301 23.19 -1.94 -8.46
N ASP A 302 22.35 -2.28 -7.48
CA ASP A 302 21.01 -2.76 -7.72
C ASP A 302 20.07 -1.63 -8.17
N LEU A 303 18.90 -2.00 -8.68
CA LEU A 303 17.94 -1.10 -9.28
C LEU A 303 16.68 -0.99 -8.42
N VAL A 304 16.05 0.17 -8.49
CA VAL A 304 14.77 0.44 -7.85
C VAL A 304 13.83 1.12 -8.85
N ALA A 305 12.55 0.82 -8.77
CA ALA A 305 11.54 1.41 -9.66
C ALA A 305 10.55 2.22 -8.82
N TRP A 306 10.50 3.52 -9.05
CA TRP A 306 9.65 4.49 -8.36
C TRP A 306 9.20 5.63 -9.28
N ASN A 307 8.58 6.65 -8.70
CA ASN A 307 8.19 7.85 -9.42
C ASN A 307 8.99 9.09 -8.96
N TYR A 308 9.62 8.99 -7.81
CA TYR A 308 10.45 10.02 -7.21
C TYR A 308 11.71 9.41 -6.59
N TYR A 309 12.79 10.17 -6.59
CA TYR A 309 14.01 9.95 -5.82
C TYR A 309 14.43 11.26 -5.14
N GLN A 310 15.13 11.20 -4.03
CA GLN A 310 15.71 12.40 -3.40
C GLN A 310 16.53 13.23 -4.38
N THR A 311 17.12 12.61 -5.39
CA THR A 311 17.92 13.25 -6.44
C THR A 311 17.12 13.78 -7.62
N THR A 312 15.79 13.66 -7.61
CA THR A 312 14.92 14.20 -8.67
C THR A 312 15.18 15.70 -8.85
N PRO A 313 15.49 16.18 -10.08
CA PRO A 313 15.82 17.57 -10.28
C PRO A 313 14.59 18.48 -10.14
N GLY A 314 14.81 19.71 -9.63
CA GLY A 314 13.77 20.72 -9.54
C GLY A 314 13.81 21.50 -8.23
N GLN A 315 13.32 22.76 -8.26
CA GLN A 315 13.32 23.62 -7.07
C GLN A 315 12.36 23.08 -6.02
N ALA A 316 11.19 22.60 -6.40
CA ALA A 316 10.21 22.04 -5.47
C ALA A 316 10.80 20.83 -4.68
N ASN A 317 11.59 19.99 -5.36
CA ASN A 317 12.30 18.91 -4.66
C ASN A 317 13.40 19.45 -3.73
N ALA A 318 14.22 20.37 -4.20
CA ALA A 318 15.26 20.97 -3.36
C ALA A 318 14.68 21.60 -2.07
N ASP A 319 13.55 22.28 -2.18
CA ASP A 319 12.83 22.89 -1.05
C ASP A 319 12.25 21.83 -0.10
N PHE A 320 11.66 20.75 -0.65
CA PHE A 320 11.13 19.63 0.14
C PHE A 320 12.23 18.92 0.93
N VAL A 321 13.32 18.55 0.27
CA VAL A 321 14.47 17.88 0.92
C VAL A 321 15.04 18.77 2.01
N ALA A 322 15.28 20.06 1.70
CA ALA A 322 15.83 21.00 2.69
C ALA A 322 14.89 21.19 3.90
N ALA A 323 13.59 21.31 3.67
CA ALA A 323 12.60 21.45 4.75
C ALA A 323 12.51 20.17 5.60
N TYR A 324 12.56 18.98 4.96
CA TYR A 324 12.53 17.72 5.67
C TYR A 324 13.78 17.55 6.54
N GLN A 325 14.97 17.81 5.98
CA GLN A 325 16.24 17.72 6.69
C GLN A 325 16.35 18.74 7.82
N ALA A 326 15.84 19.96 7.62
CA ALA A 326 15.81 20.98 8.68
C ALA A 326 14.98 20.53 9.90
N LYS A 327 13.90 19.76 9.66
CA LYS A 327 13.00 19.31 10.73
C LYS A 327 13.44 17.99 11.38
N TYR A 328 13.95 17.05 10.58
CA TYR A 328 14.21 15.67 11.03
C TYR A 328 15.68 15.27 11.07
N GLY A 329 16.59 16.20 10.75
CA GLY A 329 18.04 16.01 10.80
C GLY A 329 18.70 16.01 9.42
N GLN A 330 19.95 16.49 9.36
CA GLN A 330 20.67 16.66 8.09
C GLN A 330 20.94 15.32 7.34
N ASP A 331 20.97 14.21 8.07
CA ASP A 331 21.16 12.88 7.51
C ASP A 331 19.82 12.20 7.13
N ALA A 332 18.69 12.90 7.30
CA ALA A 332 17.39 12.39 6.91
C ALA A 332 17.29 12.36 5.38
N VAL A 333 16.72 11.26 4.86
CA VAL A 333 16.48 11.09 3.44
C VAL A 333 15.01 11.28 3.12
N THR A 334 14.71 11.60 1.87
CA THR A 334 13.37 11.60 1.30
C THR A 334 13.25 10.52 0.24
N ASP A 335 12.07 9.94 0.09
CA ASP A 335 11.80 8.87 -0.86
C ASP A 335 10.39 8.99 -1.47
N ASP A 336 10.06 8.10 -2.42
CA ASP A 336 8.80 8.14 -3.16
C ASP A 336 7.56 8.05 -2.25
N PRO A 337 7.42 7.08 -1.32
CA PRO A 337 6.24 7.03 -0.44
C PRO A 337 6.10 8.26 0.46
N MET A 338 7.21 8.85 0.89
CA MET A 338 7.22 10.10 1.68
C MET A 338 6.74 11.28 0.84
N GLU A 339 7.21 11.36 -0.39
CA GLU A 339 6.82 12.41 -1.34
C GLU A 339 5.34 12.28 -1.72
N ALA A 340 4.87 11.08 -2.03
CA ALA A 340 3.48 10.82 -2.35
C ALA A 340 2.54 11.13 -1.18
N ALA A 341 2.97 10.90 0.05
CA ALA A 341 2.24 11.25 1.27
C ALA A 341 2.21 12.77 1.52
N TYR A 342 3.33 13.44 1.31
CA TYR A 342 3.41 14.90 1.33
C TYR A 342 2.46 15.51 0.30
N ASN A 343 2.46 14.99 -0.93
CA ASN A 343 1.55 15.41 -1.99
C ASN A 343 0.09 15.15 -1.66
N ALA A 344 -0.23 14.01 -1.01
CA ALA A 344 -1.59 13.66 -0.61
C ALA A 344 -2.24 14.75 0.23
N VAL A 345 -1.49 15.35 1.17
CA VAL A 345 -1.98 16.44 2.02
C VAL A 345 -2.27 17.70 1.17
N TYR A 346 -1.41 18.03 0.21
CA TYR A 346 -1.63 19.18 -0.67
C TYR A 346 -2.73 18.94 -1.70
N LEU A 347 -2.87 17.72 -2.20
CA LEU A 347 -3.98 17.33 -3.09
C LEU A 347 -5.32 17.41 -2.36
N TRP A 348 -5.38 16.91 -1.12
CA TRP A 348 -6.57 17.09 -0.28
C TRP A 348 -6.89 18.57 -0.05
N LYS A 349 -5.87 19.39 0.29
CA LYS A 349 -6.03 20.85 0.41
C LYS A 349 -6.64 21.44 -0.87
N ALA A 350 -6.12 21.11 -2.04
CA ALA A 350 -6.62 21.60 -3.31
C ALA A 350 -8.08 21.18 -3.58
N CYS A 351 -8.45 19.95 -3.20
CA CYS A 351 -9.84 19.48 -3.29
C CYS A 351 -10.77 20.26 -2.34
N VAL A 352 -10.35 20.48 -1.08
CA VAL A 352 -11.11 21.24 -0.07
C VAL A 352 -11.29 22.69 -0.52
N GLU A 353 -10.25 23.34 -1.02
CA GLU A 353 -10.32 24.73 -1.50
C GLU A 353 -11.24 24.86 -2.72
N LYS A 354 -11.17 23.92 -3.66
CA LYS A 354 -12.07 23.88 -4.84
C LYS A 354 -13.53 23.62 -4.41
N ALA A 355 -13.74 22.75 -3.41
CA ALA A 355 -15.07 22.47 -2.84
C ALA A 355 -15.63 23.63 -1.99
N GLY A 356 -14.76 24.49 -1.43
CA GLY A 356 -15.12 25.47 -0.42
C GLY A 356 -15.63 24.84 0.87
N SER A 357 -15.31 23.58 1.14
CA SER A 357 -15.87 22.78 2.23
C SER A 357 -14.93 21.64 2.62
N PHE A 358 -15.00 21.21 3.89
CA PHE A 358 -14.36 19.97 4.38
C PHE A 358 -15.30 18.76 4.30
N ASP A 359 -16.54 18.95 3.85
CA ASP A 359 -17.52 17.87 3.68
C ASP A 359 -17.01 16.84 2.67
N VAL A 360 -17.05 15.56 3.04
CA VAL A 360 -16.51 14.45 2.25
C VAL A 360 -17.14 14.39 0.85
N ALA A 361 -18.48 14.56 0.76
CA ALA A 361 -19.16 14.48 -0.52
C ALA A 361 -18.78 15.68 -1.43
N ALA A 362 -18.59 16.87 -0.86
CA ALA A 362 -18.15 18.05 -1.59
C ALA A 362 -16.69 17.92 -2.07
N VAL A 363 -15.79 17.45 -1.20
CA VAL A 363 -14.38 17.21 -1.52
C VAL A 363 -14.24 16.17 -2.63
N LYS A 364 -14.98 15.05 -2.50
CA LYS A 364 -15.04 14.01 -3.53
C LYS A 364 -15.56 14.56 -4.86
N ALA A 365 -16.67 15.29 -4.87
CA ALA A 365 -17.25 15.88 -6.08
C ALA A 365 -16.28 16.85 -6.74
N ALA A 366 -15.50 17.62 -5.96
CA ALA A 366 -14.47 18.51 -6.48
C ALA A 366 -13.33 17.76 -7.18
N ALA A 367 -12.93 16.61 -6.66
CA ALA A 367 -11.93 15.74 -7.28
C ALA A 367 -12.47 15.08 -8.55
N ASP A 368 -13.68 14.48 -8.49
CA ASP A 368 -14.35 13.80 -9.60
C ASP A 368 -14.59 14.73 -10.80
N ALA A 369 -14.82 16.03 -10.55
CA ALA A 369 -14.95 17.03 -11.60
C ALA A 369 -13.66 17.28 -12.40
N GLY A 370 -12.53 16.67 -12.01
CA GLY A 370 -11.23 16.80 -12.66
C GLY A 370 -10.57 18.17 -12.45
N GLY A 371 -9.36 18.32 -12.98
CA GLY A 371 -8.60 19.58 -12.90
C GLY A 371 -8.00 19.89 -11.52
N ILE A 372 -7.88 18.89 -10.64
CA ILE A 372 -7.04 19.00 -9.45
C ILE A 372 -5.62 18.60 -9.84
N ALA A 373 -4.73 19.58 -9.81
CA ALA A 373 -3.32 19.40 -10.13
C ALA A 373 -2.46 20.30 -9.24
N ILE A 374 -1.27 19.84 -8.90
CA ILE A 374 -0.29 20.59 -8.10
C ILE A 374 1.12 20.34 -8.63
N ASP A 375 2.00 21.32 -8.45
CA ASP A 375 3.43 21.14 -8.66
C ASP A 375 4.06 20.58 -7.39
N THR A 376 4.83 19.49 -7.54
CA THR A 376 5.33 18.66 -6.45
C THR A 376 6.82 18.38 -6.60
N PRO A 377 7.49 17.79 -5.60
CA PRO A 377 8.89 17.37 -5.72
C PRO A 377 9.15 16.39 -6.90
N GLU A 378 8.20 15.52 -7.25
CA GLU A 378 8.34 14.63 -8.44
C GLU A 378 8.03 15.32 -9.76
N GLY A 379 7.42 16.50 -9.74
CA GLY A 379 6.96 17.27 -10.89
C GLY A 379 5.47 17.60 -10.80
N HIS A 380 4.79 17.70 -11.95
CA HIS A 380 3.36 18.02 -12.02
C HIS A 380 2.52 16.77 -11.78
N VAL A 381 1.70 16.77 -10.73
CA VAL A 381 0.80 15.67 -10.37
C VAL A 381 -0.65 16.10 -10.54
N THR A 382 -1.45 15.25 -11.20
CA THR A 382 -2.87 15.48 -11.46
C THR A 382 -3.68 14.29 -10.93
N ILE A 383 -4.83 14.54 -10.29
CA ILE A 383 -5.80 13.51 -9.94
C ILE A 383 -6.62 13.13 -11.18
N ASP A 384 -6.71 11.83 -11.48
CA ASP A 384 -7.71 11.30 -12.39
C ASP A 384 -9.06 11.23 -11.64
N GLY A 385 -9.96 12.14 -12.00
CA GLY A 385 -11.29 12.21 -11.37
C GLY A 385 -12.19 11.02 -11.66
N THR A 386 -11.79 10.11 -12.55
CA THR A 386 -12.59 8.91 -12.90
C THR A 386 -12.32 7.71 -12.00
N ASN A 387 -11.16 7.68 -11.34
CA ASN A 387 -10.70 6.50 -10.57
C ASN A 387 -9.93 6.85 -9.29
N GLN A 388 -9.80 8.14 -8.93
CA GLN A 388 -9.13 8.66 -7.74
C GLN A 388 -7.62 8.32 -7.65
N HIS A 389 -6.97 8.02 -8.77
CA HIS A 389 -5.53 7.85 -8.86
C HIS A 389 -4.85 9.12 -9.36
N VAL A 390 -3.53 9.13 -9.37
CA VAL A 390 -2.74 10.25 -9.87
C VAL A 390 -1.89 9.86 -11.08
N PHE A 391 -1.70 10.80 -11.98
CA PHE A 391 -0.73 10.69 -13.08
C PHE A 391 0.67 10.79 -12.50
N LYS A 392 1.58 9.86 -12.82
CA LYS A 392 2.94 9.81 -12.27
C LYS A 392 3.98 9.51 -13.34
N THR A 393 5.15 10.12 -13.21
CA THR A 393 6.31 9.84 -14.06
C THR A 393 7.04 8.59 -13.55
N ALA A 394 7.09 7.53 -14.35
CA ALA A 394 7.85 6.34 -13.98
C ALA A 394 9.36 6.56 -14.10
N ARG A 395 10.12 6.07 -13.14
CA ARG A 395 11.58 6.22 -13.06
C ARG A 395 12.24 4.91 -12.64
N ILE A 396 13.41 4.64 -13.17
CA ILE A 396 14.30 3.58 -12.70
C ILE A 396 15.55 4.24 -12.13
N GLY A 397 15.88 3.90 -10.91
CA GLY A 397 17.07 4.38 -10.22
C GLY A 397 18.10 3.29 -10.03
N LYS A 398 19.36 3.65 -10.00
CA LYS A 398 20.47 2.79 -9.62
C LYS A 398 21.08 3.28 -8.32
N ILE A 399 21.29 2.35 -7.38
CA ILE A 399 21.84 2.64 -6.07
C ILE A 399 23.37 2.76 -6.18
N GLY A 400 23.90 3.89 -5.75
CA GLY A 400 25.34 4.16 -5.70
C GLY A 400 26.04 3.51 -4.49
N ALA A 401 27.35 3.49 -4.51
CA ALA A 401 28.16 2.98 -3.40
C ALA A 401 28.02 3.80 -2.10
N ASP A 402 27.56 5.03 -2.20
CA ASP A 402 27.26 5.94 -1.10
C ASP A 402 25.80 5.85 -0.62
N GLY A 403 24.99 4.99 -1.24
CA GLY A 403 23.57 4.82 -0.98
C GLY A 403 22.66 5.82 -1.71
N THR A 404 23.22 6.74 -2.47
CA THR A 404 22.46 7.67 -3.30
C THR A 404 21.79 6.93 -4.45
N ILE A 405 20.51 7.20 -4.70
CA ILE A 405 19.79 6.67 -5.86
C ILE A 405 19.88 7.69 -7.01
N THR A 406 20.42 7.26 -8.15
CA THR A 406 20.51 8.09 -9.34
C THR A 406 19.58 7.55 -10.42
N GLU A 407 18.74 8.41 -11.00
CA GLU A 407 17.87 8.06 -12.13
C GLU A 407 18.72 7.59 -13.33
N VAL A 408 18.38 6.42 -13.87
CA VAL A 408 19.01 5.85 -15.08
C VAL A 408 18.03 5.72 -16.23
N TRP A 409 16.75 5.84 -15.97
CA TRP A 409 15.68 5.87 -16.97
C TRP A 409 14.44 6.56 -16.41
N SER A 410 13.67 7.19 -17.29
CA SER A 410 12.40 7.82 -16.97
C SER A 410 11.44 7.72 -18.17
N SER A 411 10.14 7.68 -17.90
CA SER A 411 9.10 7.85 -18.93
C SER A 411 9.11 9.26 -19.53
N GLY A 412 9.74 10.24 -18.88
CA GLY A 412 9.85 11.63 -19.28
C GLY A 412 8.55 12.43 -19.20
N GLN A 413 7.42 11.75 -19.12
CA GLN A 413 6.08 12.34 -18.96
C GLN A 413 5.26 11.51 -17.97
N PRO A 414 4.30 12.13 -17.26
CA PRO A 414 3.38 11.40 -16.42
C PRO A 414 2.58 10.36 -17.21
N ILE A 415 2.47 9.18 -16.67
CA ILE A 415 1.69 8.06 -17.19
C ILE A 415 0.29 8.12 -16.58
N GLU A 416 -0.74 7.99 -17.41
CA GLU A 416 -2.12 7.83 -16.96
C GLU A 416 -2.27 6.54 -16.12
N PRO A 417 -2.90 6.61 -14.95
CA PRO A 417 -3.12 5.42 -14.13
C PRO A 417 -4.11 4.45 -14.79
N ASP A 418 -3.71 3.19 -14.93
CA ASP A 418 -4.59 2.12 -15.40
C ASP A 418 -4.64 1.00 -14.34
N PRO A 419 -5.41 1.19 -13.26
CA PRO A 419 -5.42 0.24 -12.15
C PRO A 419 -5.91 -1.16 -12.54
N TYR A 420 -6.64 -1.30 -13.64
CA TYR A 420 -7.14 -2.59 -14.12
C TYR A 420 -6.39 -3.10 -15.36
N LEU A 421 -5.32 -2.44 -15.77
CA LEU A 421 -4.50 -2.80 -16.93
C LEU A 421 -5.31 -2.99 -18.22
N LYS A 422 -6.38 -2.20 -18.40
CA LYS A 422 -7.30 -2.29 -19.56
C LYS A 422 -6.60 -1.99 -20.88
N GLY A 423 -5.55 -1.18 -20.86
CA GLY A 423 -4.71 -0.89 -22.01
C GLY A 423 -3.81 -2.04 -22.47
N TYR A 424 -3.76 -3.15 -21.71
CA TYR A 424 -2.84 -4.25 -21.93
C TYR A 424 -3.57 -5.54 -22.23
N THR A 425 -3.52 -6.02 -23.50
CA THR A 425 -4.20 -7.24 -23.94
C THR A 425 -3.76 -8.50 -23.20
N TRP A 426 -2.51 -8.56 -22.74
CA TRP A 426 -1.97 -9.67 -21.97
C TRP A 426 -2.50 -9.74 -20.53
N ALA A 427 -3.05 -8.65 -20.02
CA ALA A 427 -3.62 -8.59 -18.66
C ALA A 427 -5.05 -9.12 -18.59
N SER A 428 -5.64 -9.49 -19.72
CA SER A 428 -6.97 -10.08 -19.77
C SER A 428 -7.08 -11.32 -18.86
N GLY A 429 -8.00 -11.28 -17.89
CA GLY A 429 -8.22 -12.36 -16.92
C GLY A 429 -7.37 -12.29 -15.64
N LEU A 430 -6.67 -11.18 -15.39
CA LEU A 430 -5.98 -10.94 -14.12
C LEU A 430 -6.92 -10.42 -13.02
N SER A 431 -8.03 -9.78 -13.40
CA SER A 431 -9.08 -9.24 -12.52
C SER A 431 -10.00 -10.31 -11.95
#